data_a713a5db7a2dbca4534960caf74245a0
#
_entry.id   a713a5db7a2dbca4534960caf74245a0
#
_cell.length_a   1.000
_cell.length_b   1.000
_cell.length_c   1.000
_cell.angle_alpha   90.00
_cell.angle_beta   90.00
_cell.angle_gamma   90.00
#
_symmetry.space_group_name_H-M   'P 1'
#
loop_
_entity.id
_entity.type
_entity.pdbx_description
1 polymer ?
#
loop_
_entity_poly.entity_id
_entity_poly.type
_entity_poly.pdbx_seq_one_letter_code
_entity_poly.pdbx_strand_id
1 'polypeptide(L)'
;IIQSDFLMKMGEAFVQGHKAIQGHRTTKNYSTAYSLIDAISEEINNHIFCKGQQYLGMSSRLTGSGMGFEYQLFKTLMSEINAVGGFDKELELKLISSDAKIHYVQSAIVYDEKVSKPDVMVKQRSRWISSQYHYMKKYMPSGIVRLIKNQDLDYFNKSIQLAIPP
;
A
#
# COMPACT_ATOMS: atom_id res chain seq x y z
N ILE A 1 -15.01 7.24 3.26
CA ILE A 1 -15.52 8.47 2.60
C ILE A 1 -14.38 9.06 1.79
N ILE A 2 -14.65 9.53 0.58
CA ILE A 2 -13.66 10.23 -0.27
C ILE A 2 -13.95 11.73 -0.26
N GLN A 3 -12.90 12.55 -0.46
CA GLN A 3 -13.02 13.97 -0.69
C GLN A 3 -13.73 14.24 -2.04
N SER A 4 -14.42 15.35 -2.18
CA SER A 4 -15.26 15.65 -3.37
C SER A 4 -14.49 15.65 -4.69
N ASP A 5 -13.22 16.05 -4.67
CA ASP A 5 -12.33 16.11 -5.84
C ASP A 5 -11.40 14.88 -6.00
N PHE A 6 -11.60 13.85 -5.15
CA PHE A 6 -10.77 12.64 -5.15
C PHE A 6 -10.67 11.98 -6.53
N LEU A 7 -11.82 11.74 -7.17
CA LEU A 7 -11.85 11.08 -8.49
C LEU A 7 -11.18 11.92 -9.59
N MET A 8 -11.33 13.24 -9.53
CA MET A 8 -10.67 14.16 -10.46
C MET A 8 -9.14 14.04 -10.33
N LYS A 9 -8.61 14.14 -9.11
CA LYS A 9 -7.16 14.03 -8.83
C LYS A 9 -6.57 12.68 -9.21
N MET A 10 -7.31 11.59 -8.96
CA MET A 10 -6.91 10.27 -9.41
C MET A 10 -6.93 10.18 -10.94
N GLY A 11 -7.93 10.76 -11.60
CA GLY A 11 -8.04 10.82 -13.06
C GLY A 11 -6.88 11.59 -13.69
N GLU A 12 -6.48 12.72 -13.13
CA GLU A 12 -5.32 13.50 -13.57
C GLU A 12 -4.02 12.66 -13.58
N ALA A 13 -3.81 11.85 -12.54
CA ALA A 13 -2.65 10.96 -12.47
C ALA A 13 -2.70 9.86 -13.56
N PHE A 14 -3.88 9.34 -13.90
CA PHE A 14 -4.01 8.41 -15.04
C PHE A 14 -3.72 9.10 -16.37
N VAL A 15 -4.15 10.34 -16.57
CA VAL A 15 -3.84 11.13 -17.78
C VAL A 15 -2.33 11.36 -17.90
N GLN A 16 -1.60 11.48 -16.79
CA GLN A 16 -0.14 11.55 -16.75
C GLN A 16 0.56 10.21 -17.07
N GLY A 17 -0.19 9.13 -17.30
CA GLY A 17 0.32 7.82 -17.69
C GLY A 17 0.60 6.86 -16.52
N HIS A 18 0.24 7.20 -15.29
CA HIS A 18 0.39 6.29 -14.16
C HIS A 18 -0.65 5.16 -14.25
N LYS A 19 -0.20 3.90 -14.09
CA LYS A 19 -1.06 2.70 -14.19
C LYS A 19 -1.59 2.20 -12.85
N ALA A 20 -0.90 2.56 -11.77
CA ALA A 20 -1.28 2.22 -10.40
C ALA A 20 -1.07 3.44 -9.51
N ILE A 21 -2.09 3.79 -8.73
CA ILE A 21 -2.12 5.02 -7.96
C ILE A 21 -2.60 4.71 -6.54
N GLN A 22 -1.93 5.32 -5.55
CA GLN A 22 -2.37 5.35 -4.17
C GLN A 22 -2.70 6.79 -3.78
N GLY A 23 -3.92 7.04 -3.35
CA GLY A 23 -4.33 8.30 -2.72
C GLY A 23 -3.92 8.37 -1.25
N HIS A 24 -4.04 9.53 -0.66
CA HIS A 24 -3.72 9.77 0.74
C HIS A 24 -4.85 9.25 1.64
N ARG A 25 -4.61 8.14 2.34
CA ARG A 25 -5.54 7.63 3.33
C ARG A 25 -5.30 8.32 4.67
N THR A 26 -6.34 8.86 5.27
CA THR A 26 -6.28 9.53 6.56
C THR A 26 -7.46 9.14 7.44
N THR A 27 -7.41 9.49 8.70
CA THR A 27 -8.39 9.10 9.71
C THR A 27 -9.63 9.97 9.65
N LYS A 28 -10.80 9.34 9.75
CA LYS A 28 -12.10 10.01 9.90
C LYS A 28 -12.43 10.37 11.35
N ASN A 29 -11.99 9.56 12.32
CA ASN A 29 -12.38 9.67 13.73
C ASN A 29 -11.16 9.71 14.67
N TYR A 30 -11.21 10.60 15.65
CA TYR A 30 -10.18 10.80 16.69
C TYR A 30 -10.75 10.64 18.10
N SER A 31 -11.81 9.83 18.24
CA SER A 31 -12.63 9.78 19.45
C SER A 31 -11.99 9.03 20.63
N THR A 32 -10.95 8.24 20.39
CA THR A 32 -10.25 7.44 21.42
C THR A 32 -8.74 7.56 21.30
N ALA A 33 -8.00 7.28 22.37
CA ALA A 33 -6.54 7.22 22.34
C ALA A 33 -6.04 6.20 21.30
N TYR A 34 -6.74 5.08 21.13
CA TYR A 34 -6.40 4.06 20.14
C TYR A 34 -6.56 4.57 18.70
N SER A 35 -7.66 5.26 18.40
CA SER A 35 -7.86 5.84 17.07
C SER A 35 -6.86 6.95 16.77
N LEU A 36 -6.44 7.70 17.78
CA LEU A 36 -5.41 8.73 17.64
C LEU A 36 -4.02 8.13 17.35
N ILE A 37 -3.61 7.11 18.10
CA ILE A 37 -2.33 6.41 17.88
C ILE A 37 -2.30 5.76 16.48
N ASP A 38 -3.40 5.14 16.08
CA ASP A 38 -3.51 4.53 14.75
C ASP A 38 -3.46 5.59 13.63
N ALA A 39 -4.09 6.75 13.83
CA ALA A 39 -4.02 7.89 12.93
C ALA A 39 -2.58 8.42 12.77
N ILE A 40 -1.86 8.61 13.87
CA ILE A 40 -0.46 9.05 13.86
C ILE A 40 0.42 8.05 13.13
N SER A 41 0.24 6.75 13.43
CA SER A 41 0.96 5.67 12.76
C SER A 41 0.70 5.67 11.25
N GLU A 42 -0.54 5.93 10.84
CA GLU A 42 -0.90 6.01 9.41
C GLU A 42 -0.24 7.20 8.72
N GLU A 43 -0.23 8.38 9.34
CA GLU A 43 0.45 9.55 8.75
C GLU A 43 1.97 9.35 8.65
N ILE A 44 2.59 8.73 9.64
CA ILE A 44 4.01 8.33 9.57
C ILE A 44 4.24 7.37 8.40
N ASN A 45 3.38 6.36 8.25
CA ASN A 45 3.47 5.40 7.15
C ASN A 45 3.25 6.06 5.78
N ASN A 46 2.30 6.98 5.65
CA ASN A 46 2.09 7.77 4.44
C ASN A 46 3.34 8.60 4.09
N HIS A 47 3.95 9.22 5.10
CA HIS A 47 5.14 10.04 4.90
C HIS A 47 6.35 9.19 4.45
N ILE A 48 6.62 8.07 5.13
CA ILE A 48 7.78 7.22 4.87
C ILE A 48 7.56 6.34 3.64
N PHE A 49 6.47 5.55 3.62
CA PHE A 49 6.27 4.48 2.63
C PHE A 49 5.48 4.90 1.39
N CYS A 50 4.87 6.09 1.38
CA CYS A 50 4.26 6.63 0.18
C CYS A 50 5.08 7.81 -0.35
N LYS A 51 5.05 8.95 0.33
CA LYS A 51 5.72 10.18 -0.10
C LYS A 51 7.24 10.00 -0.22
N GLY A 52 7.89 9.48 0.82
CA GLY A 52 9.35 9.27 0.86
C GLY A 52 9.83 8.32 -0.23
N GLN A 53 9.12 7.21 -0.45
CA GLN A 53 9.43 6.26 -1.52
C GLN A 53 9.36 6.93 -2.91
N GLN A 54 8.32 7.71 -3.15
CA GLN A 54 8.15 8.42 -4.41
C GLN A 54 9.27 9.43 -4.67
N TYR A 55 9.72 10.16 -3.64
CA TYR A 55 10.88 11.07 -3.77
C TYR A 55 12.18 10.34 -4.12
N LEU A 56 12.32 9.08 -3.71
CA LEU A 56 13.45 8.23 -4.06
C LEU A 56 13.28 7.53 -5.43
N GLY A 57 12.23 7.84 -6.18
CA GLY A 57 11.91 7.22 -7.47
C GLY A 57 11.40 5.78 -7.37
N MET A 58 11.03 5.34 -6.16
CA MET A 58 10.48 4.00 -5.88
C MET A 58 8.96 4.03 -5.82
N SER A 59 8.33 2.87 -5.90
CA SER A 59 6.88 2.70 -5.79
C SER A 59 6.37 3.01 -4.40
N SER A 60 5.24 3.72 -4.33
CA SER A 60 4.50 3.92 -3.08
C SER A 60 3.91 2.62 -2.54
N ARG A 61 3.57 2.61 -1.25
CA ARG A 61 2.86 1.50 -0.60
C ARG A 61 1.37 1.55 -0.95
N LEU A 62 0.75 0.39 -1.20
CA LEU A 62 -0.70 0.25 -1.21
C LEU A 62 -1.23 0.12 0.22
N THR A 63 -2.32 0.82 0.52
CA THR A 63 -2.88 0.88 1.88
C THR A 63 -4.23 0.18 2.02
N GLY A 64 -4.69 -0.51 0.96
CA GLY A 64 -5.94 -1.26 0.95
C GLY A 64 -7.19 -0.42 0.65
N SER A 65 -7.09 0.91 0.65
CA SER A 65 -8.17 1.82 0.25
C SER A 65 -7.62 3.05 -0.48
N GLY A 66 -8.48 3.76 -1.22
CA GLY A 66 -8.06 4.93 -1.99
C GLY A 66 -7.08 4.61 -3.11
N MET A 67 -7.18 3.43 -3.69
CA MET A 67 -6.32 2.95 -4.76
C MET A 67 -7.02 3.08 -6.12
N GLY A 68 -6.25 3.32 -7.16
CA GLY A 68 -6.69 3.33 -8.54
C GLY A 68 -5.74 2.52 -9.42
N PHE A 69 -6.29 1.81 -10.41
CA PHE A 69 -5.52 0.96 -11.31
C PHE A 69 -6.05 1.03 -12.73
N GLU A 70 -5.17 0.86 -13.71
CA GLU A 70 -5.58 0.54 -15.05
C GLU A 70 -6.34 -0.80 -15.05
N TYR A 71 -7.53 -0.81 -15.61
CA TYR A 71 -8.47 -1.94 -15.48
C TYR A 71 -7.90 -3.28 -15.97
N GLN A 72 -7.30 -3.30 -17.17
CA GLN A 72 -6.79 -4.55 -17.75
C GLN A 72 -5.60 -5.11 -16.95
N LEU A 73 -4.67 -4.23 -16.55
CA LEU A 73 -3.55 -4.61 -15.69
C LEU A 73 -4.05 -5.19 -14.36
N PHE A 74 -4.95 -4.48 -13.69
CA PHE A 74 -5.53 -4.92 -12.42
C PHE A 74 -6.24 -6.27 -12.55
N LYS A 75 -7.09 -6.43 -13.57
CA LYS A 75 -7.82 -7.68 -13.81
C LYS A 75 -6.88 -8.85 -14.03
N THR A 76 -5.82 -8.67 -14.82
CA THR A 76 -4.82 -9.70 -15.07
C THR A 76 -4.09 -10.10 -13.79
N LEU A 77 -3.58 -9.11 -13.04
CA LEU A 77 -2.83 -9.40 -11.82
C LEU A 77 -3.70 -10.04 -10.73
N MET A 78 -4.94 -9.56 -10.58
CA MET A 78 -5.87 -10.11 -9.59
C MET A 78 -6.28 -11.55 -9.89
N SER A 79 -6.34 -11.96 -11.16
CA SER A 79 -6.63 -13.36 -11.50
C SER A 79 -5.57 -14.36 -11.04
N GLU A 80 -4.37 -13.88 -10.78
CA GLU A 80 -3.22 -14.67 -10.31
C GLU A 80 -3.00 -14.60 -8.78
N ILE A 81 -3.74 -13.72 -8.08
CA ILE A 81 -3.60 -13.52 -6.63
C ILE A 81 -4.47 -14.51 -5.88
N ASN A 82 -3.84 -15.30 -5.02
CA ASN A 82 -4.53 -16.12 -4.02
C ASN A 82 -4.30 -15.48 -2.63
N ALA A 83 -5.14 -14.51 -2.30
CA ALA A 83 -4.93 -13.62 -1.15
C ALA A 83 -5.00 -14.35 0.19
N VAL A 84 -3.96 -14.20 1.00
CA VAL A 84 -3.92 -14.62 2.40
C VAL A 84 -3.98 -13.37 3.29
N GLY A 85 -5.13 -13.07 3.83
CA GLY A 85 -5.37 -11.85 4.60
C GLY A 85 -5.77 -10.66 3.71
N GLY A 86 -4.83 -9.77 3.37
CA GLY A 86 -5.05 -8.66 2.42
C GLY A 86 -4.38 -8.96 1.07
N PHE A 87 -5.00 -8.58 -0.02
CA PHE A 87 -4.44 -8.74 -1.37
C PHE A 87 -3.41 -7.64 -1.73
N ASP A 88 -3.45 -6.53 -1.04
CA ASP A 88 -2.64 -5.34 -1.28
C ASP A 88 -1.14 -5.62 -1.33
N LYS A 89 -0.63 -6.43 -0.41
CA LYS A 89 0.80 -6.80 -0.33
C LYS A 89 1.28 -7.59 -1.55
N GLU A 90 0.49 -8.56 -1.98
CA GLU A 90 0.81 -9.36 -3.15
C GLU A 90 0.66 -8.54 -4.44
N LEU A 91 -0.37 -7.69 -4.50
CA LEU A 91 -0.60 -6.81 -5.64
C LEU A 91 0.54 -5.79 -5.82
N GLU A 92 1.07 -5.19 -4.74
CA GLU A 92 2.25 -4.31 -4.81
C GLU A 92 3.41 -4.97 -5.55
N LEU A 93 3.79 -6.16 -5.14
CA LEU A 93 4.92 -6.89 -5.71
C LEU A 93 4.67 -7.31 -7.16
N LYS A 94 3.44 -7.71 -7.48
CA LYS A 94 3.05 -8.05 -8.86
C LYS A 94 3.04 -6.83 -9.78
N LEU A 95 2.57 -5.68 -9.32
CA LEU A 95 2.61 -4.42 -10.07
C LEU A 95 4.06 -4.06 -10.43
N ILE A 96 4.97 -4.05 -9.46
CA ILE A 96 6.38 -3.74 -9.68
C ILE A 96 7.02 -4.77 -10.62
N SER A 97 6.66 -6.06 -10.48
CA SER A 97 7.15 -7.11 -11.39
C SER A 97 6.68 -6.93 -12.83
N SER A 98 5.62 -6.18 -13.06
CA SER A 98 5.06 -5.83 -14.37
C SER A 98 5.47 -4.42 -14.83
N ASP A 99 6.53 -3.87 -14.26
CA ASP A 99 7.03 -2.51 -14.51
C ASP A 99 5.99 -1.40 -14.31
N ALA A 100 4.98 -1.67 -13.48
CA ALA A 100 3.95 -0.72 -13.11
C ALA A 100 4.26 -0.10 -11.73
N LYS A 101 4.93 1.06 -11.73
CA LYS A 101 5.20 1.81 -10.50
C LYS A 101 3.89 2.32 -9.89
N ILE A 102 3.82 2.28 -8.56
CA ILE A 102 2.70 2.81 -7.80
C ILE A 102 2.98 4.28 -7.48
N HIS A 103 2.18 5.16 -8.06
CA HIS A 103 2.29 6.61 -7.85
C HIS A 103 1.44 7.07 -6.66
N TYR A 104 1.97 7.96 -5.83
CA TYR A 104 1.25 8.51 -4.67
C TYR A 104 0.68 9.89 -4.98
N VAL A 105 -0.63 10.04 -4.86
CA VAL A 105 -1.33 11.32 -5.02
C VAL A 105 -1.73 11.85 -3.65
N GLN A 106 -0.85 12.62 -3.01
CA GLN A 106 -1.04 13.16 -1.66
C GLN A 106 -2.32 14.02 -1.55
N SER A 107 -2.71 14.69 -2.60
CA SER A 107 -3.89 15.56 -2.62
C SER A 107 -5.21 14.81 -2.76
N ALA A 108 -5.20 13.55 -3.21
CA ALA A 108 -6.41 12.71 -3.33
C ALA A 108 -6.70 12.02 -1.99
N ILE A 109 -7.57 12.63 -1.18
CA ILE A 109 -7.79 12.21 0.21
C ILE A 109 -8.96 11.24 0.32
N VAL A 110 -8.72 10.13 1.04
CA VAL A 110 -9.75 9.17 1.46
C VAL A 110 -9.75 9.05 2.99
N TYR A 111 -10.91 9.21 3.59
CA TYR A 111 -11.12 9.13 5.04
C TYR A 111 -11.51 7.71 5.43
N ASP A 112 -10.73 7.10 6.30
CA ASP A 112 -10.93 5.76 6.82
C ASP A 112 -11.34 5.80 8.30
N GLU A 113 -12.26 4.95 8.70
CA GLU A 113 -12.72 4.86 10.09
C GLU A 113 -11.82 3.92 10.89
N LYS A 114 -11.24 4.44 11.97
CA LYS A 114 -10.33 3.67 12.82
C LYS A 114 -11.08 2.91 13.89
N VAL A 115 -10.53 1.74 14.22
CA VAL A 115 -11.06 0.88 15.26
C VAL A 115 -10.93 1.57 16.62
N SER A 116 -12.05 1.63 17.35
CA SER A 116 -12.09 2.27 18.68
C SER A 116 -12.02 1.25 19.84
N LYS A 117 -12.15 -0.05 19.55
CA LYS A 117 -12.17 -1.12 20.57
C LYS A 117 -10.85 -1.88 20.59
N PRO A 118 -10.21 -2.04 21.77
CA PRO A 118 -8.91 -2.72 21.90
C PRO A 118 -8.90 -4.15 21.34
N ASP A 119 -9.92 -4.95 21.66
CA ASP A 119 -10.00 -6.35 21.24
C ASP A 119 -10.06 -6.51 19.71
N VAL A 120 -10.78 -5.60 19.04
CA VAL A 120 -10.89 -5.59 17.58
C VAL A 120 -9.55 -5.18 16.96
N MET A 121 -8.87 -4.19 17.55
CA MET A 121 -7.54 -3.74 17.12
C MET A 121 -6.50 -4.86 17.23
N VAL A 122 -6.47 -5.60 18.35
CA VAL A 122 -5.54 -6.73 18.55
C VAL A 122 -5.77 -7.81 17.49
N LYS A 123 -7.04 -8.20 17.26
CA LYS A 123 -7.39 -9.19 16.23
C LYS A 123 -7.00 -8.73 14.82
N GLN A 124 -7.22 -7.46 14.49
CA GLN A 124 -6.86 -6.89 13.20
C GLN A 124 -5.34 -6.88 12.99
N ARG A 125 -4.57 -6.40 13.97
CA ARG A 125 -3.11 -6.36 13.90
C ARG A 125 -2.49 -7.75 13.85
N SER A 126 -3.00 -8.70 14.63
CA SER A 126 -2.56 -10.10 14.59
C SER A 126 -2.74 -10.70 13.19
N ARG A 127 -3.89 -10.46 12.54
CA ARG A 127 -4.14 -10.89 11.17
C ARG A 127 -3.19 -10.23 10.17
N TRP A 128 -2.91 -8.93 10.31
CA TRP A 128 -1.96 -8.21 9.45
C TRP A 128 -0.54 -8.74 9.57
N ILE A 129 -0.06 -8.96 10.81
CA ILE A 129 1.28 -9.51 11.06
C ILE A 129 1.40 -10.92 10.48
N SER A 130 0.40 -11.77 10.69
CA SER A 130 0.38 -13.13 10.13
C SER A 130 0.44 -13.14 8.59
N SER A 131 -0.38 -12.31 7.95
CA SER A 131 -0.38 -12.11 6.49
C SER A 131 0.96 -11.60 5.99
N GLN A 132 1.50 -10.60 6.66
CA GLN A 132 2.78 -9.98 6.31
C GLN A 132 3.95 -10.98 6.39
N TYR A 133 3.98 -11.80 7.44
CA TYR A 133 4.98 -12.86 7.60
C TYR A 133 4.86 -13.95 6.51
N HIS A 134 3.63 -14.30 6.13
CA HIS A 134 3.38 -15.21 5.00
C HIS A 134 4.00 -14.66 3.70
N TYR A 135 3.69 -13.40 3.36
CA TYR A 135 4.21 -12.78 2.15
C TYR A 135 5.73 -12.52 2.20
N MET A 136 6.27 -12.19 3.38
CA MET A 136 7.72 -12.10 3.57
C MET A 136 8.42 -13.39 3.19
N LYS A 137 7.99 -14.54 3.72
CA LYS A 137 8.56 -15.84 3.35
C LYS A 137 8.47 -16.12 1.86
N LYS A 138 7.35 -15.75 1.23
CA LYS A 138 7.11 -15.99 -0.19
C LYS A 138 7.98 -15.13 -1.10
N TYR A 139 8.17 -13.85 -0.76
CA TYR A 139 8.73 -12.85 -1.69
C TYR A 139 10.14 -12.35 -1.34
N MET A 140 10.60 -12.48 -0.09
CA MET A 140 11.96 -12.06 0.28
C MET A 140 13.06 -12.76 -0.52
N PRO A 141 13.02 -14.10 -0.75
CA PRO A 141 14.04 -14.77 -1.57
C PRO A 141 14.13 -14.21 -2.99
N SER A 142 12.98 -13.98 -3.62
CA SER A 142 12.94 -13.38 -4.97
C SER A 142 13.42 -11.93 -4.97
N GLY A 143 13.16 -11.17 -3.90
CA GLY A 143 13.64 -9.81 -3.71
C GLY A 143 15.18 -9.75 -3.70
N ILE A 144 15.82 -10.62 -2.96
CA ILE A 144 17.29 -10.73 -2.90
C ILE A 144 17.87 -11.10 -4.27
N VAL A 145 17.26 -12.09 -4.94
CA VAL A 145 17.72 -12.51 -6.29
C VAL A 145 17.60 -11.38 -7.30
N ARG A 146 16.49 -10.63 -7.30
CA ARG A 146 16.26 -9.49 -8.21
C ARG A 146 17.23 -8.34 -7.93
N LEU A 147 17.52 -8.07 -6.66
CA LEU A 147 18.52 -7.07 -6.30
C LEU A 147 19.90 -7.41 -6.89
N ILE A 148 20.36 -8.66 -6.71
CA ILE A 148 21.70 -9.09 -7.16
C ILE A 148 21.79 -9.17 -8.68
N LYS A 149 20.76 -9.73 -9.35
CA LYS A 149 20.80 -9.96 -10.80
C LYS A 149 20.42 -8.74 -11.63
N ASN A 150 19.43 -7.99 -11.19
CA ASN A 150 18.78 -6.94 -11.98
C ASN A 150 18.94 -5.54 -11.38
N GLN A 151 19.57 -5.43 -10.20
CA GLN A 151 19.66 -4.17 -9.42
C GLN A 151 18.26 -3.55 -9.15
N ASP A 152 17.23 -4.40 -9.02
CA ASP A 152 15.85 -3.99 -8.80
C ASP A 152 15.65 -3.60 -7.33
N LEU A 153 16.00 -2.36 -7.02
CA LEU A 153 15.90 -1.78 -5.69
C LEU A 153 14.45 -1.62 -5.24
N ASP A 154 13.53 -1.34 -6.16
CA ASP A 154 12.13 -1.10 -5.82
C ASP A 154 11.45 -2.38 -5.32
N TYR A 155 11.60 -3.48 -6.07
CA TYR A 155 11.07 -4.78 -5.65
C TYR A 155 11.72 -5.29 -4.35
N PHE A 156 13.05 -5.15 -4.23
CA PHE A 156 13.77 -5.55 -3.01
C PHE A 156 13.32 -4.75 -1.80
N ASN A 157 13.19 -3.42 -1.93
CA ASN A 157 12.69 -2.54 -0.87
C ASN A 157 11.28 -2.94 -0.42
N LYS A 158 10.37 -3.27 -1.34
CA LYS A 158 9.04 -3.79 -1.00
C LYS A 158 9.09 -5.13 -0.28
N SER A 159 9.99 -6.02 -0.71
CA SER A 159 10.18 -7.31 -0.03
C SER A 159 10.65 -7.15 1.41
N ILE A 160 11.57 -6.20 1.68
CA ILE A 160 12.03 -5.88 3.05
C ILE A 160 10.91 -5.25 3.88
N GLN A 161 10.09 -4.37 3.31
CA GLN A 161 8.96 -3.76 4.02
C GLN A 161 7.99 -4.80 4.60
N LEU A 162 7.94 -6.01 4.03
CA LEU A 162 7.16 -7.11 4.59
C LEU A 162 7.73 -7.66 5.93
N ALA A 163 8.98 -7.36 6.25
CA ALA A 163 9.57 -7.72 7.54
C ALA A 163 9.33 -6.66 8.64
N ILE A 164 8.84 -5.48 8.26
CA ILE A 164 8.59 -4.37 9.18
C ILE A 164 7.14 -4.45 9.66
N PRO A 165 6.87 -4.59 10.96
CA PRO A 165 5.51 -4.62 11.51
C PRO A 165 4.72 -3.36 11.13
N PRO A 166 3.40 -3.50 10.93
CA PRO A 166 2.52 -2.39 10.58
C PRO A 166 2.24 -1.47 11.76
#